data_f80a31b19a82d9a696be09a6b20b532a
#
_entry.id   f80a31b19a82d9a696be09a6b20b532a
#
_cell.length_a   1.000
_cell.length_b   1.000
_cell.length_c   1.000
_cell.angle_alpha   90.00
_cell.angle_beta   90.00
_cell.angle_gamma   90.00
#
_symmetry.space_group_name_H-M   'P 1'
#
loop_
_entity.id
_entity.type
_entity.pdbx_description
1 polymer ?
#
loop_
_entity_poly.entity_id
_entity_poly.type
_entity_poly.pdbx_seq_one_letter_code
_entity_poly.pdbx_strand_id
1 'polypeptide(L)'
;MLNRVYINKINVNIIFIIIVFAIGSDLFMEAYPRKLFYGGCYLSIFGLIFLDRMQNFRQWVLNNRIATAFLFCIVLLGASKLIWSVSFPSTSLQDIKNNYYAGGKMLIFAGLMAFYLLKSVGEISHTSWKFAAGISLVLGIVTVWFGYQDQAKGMDRIKLLADAATTAAYIIVIQSIVCISLIKKVILNNLYRILSLALVFIISSCLLLMTETRGAIATFFIVYFVLACSELRKIKVRYWFLAVLVMSVIGGGIAYKIQKRIVDAYENIQQLQNNNADTSLGARYVMLDAGFHVAKISPFGQDADRRYNNAKEYILQKYKSPEAVRVIQYHFHNEIIESFSLQGLFGVVSVILFYIIGIAASFEKKINIGLLLFIVALILMGATDVLLIQRNTAMVIGACTLVILLCRNYDAKNKRVNNSD
;
A
#
# COMPACT_ATOMS: atom_id res chain seq x y z
N MET A 1 -25.03 24.76 -19.06
CA MET A 1 -23.59 24.65 -18.74
C MET A 1 -23.32 24.73 -17.24
N LEU A 2 -23.82 25.70 -16.52
CA LEU A 2 -23.67 25.89 -15.06
C LEU A 2 -24.04 24.64 -14.23
N ASN A 3 -25.16 24.00 -14.57
CA ASN A 3 -25.63 22.82 -13.84
C ASN A 3 -24.62 21.60 -13.92
N ARG A 4 -23.93 21.46 -15.04
CA ARG A 4 -23.00 20.35 -15.26
C ARG A 4 -21.71 20.53 -14.48
N VAL A 5 -21.14 21.71 -14.38
CA VAL A 5 -19.95 22.01 -13.56
C VAL A 5 -20.26 21.75 -12.09
N TYR A 6 -21.45 22.16 -11.64
CA TYR A 6 -21.90 21.90 -10.27
C TYR A 6 -22.05 20.42 -9.97
N ILE A 7 -22.66 19.64 -10.88
CA ILE A 7 -22.80 18.18 -10.73
C ILE A 7 -21.40 17.51 -10.70
N ASN A 8 -20.48 17.94 -11.58
CA ASN A 8 -19.11 17.43 -11.57
C ASN A 8 -18.41 17.65 -10.22
N LYS A 9 -18.55 18.86 -9.66
CA LYS A 9 -18.00 19.19 -8.34
C LYS A 9 -18.58 18.29 -7.24
N ILE A 10 -19.89 18.05 -7.22
CA ILE A 10 -20.53 17.13 -6.25
C ILE A 10 -19.98 15.72 -6.44
N ASN A 11 -19.96 15.21 -7.66
CA ASN A 11 -19.49 13.84 -7.98
C ASN A 11 -18.06 13.62 -7.52
N VAL A 12 -17.15 14.54 -7.80
CA VAL A 12 -15.73 14.47 -7.39
C VAL A 12 -15.57 14.42 -5.87
N ASN A 13 -16.33 15.27 -5.14
CA ASN A 13 -16.27 15.30 -3.68
C ASN A 13 -16.82 14.01 -3.05
N ILE A 14 -17.92 13.48 -3.59
CA ILE A 14 -18.50 12.20 -3.13
C ILE A 14 -17.50 11.07 -3.33
N ILE A 15 -16.91 10.93 -4.53
CA ILE A 15 -15.93 9.87 -4.81
C ILE A 15 -14.74 9.98 -3.86
N PHE A 16 -14.20 11.19 -3.67
CA PHE A 16 -13.05 11.40 -2.79
C PHE A 16 -13.33 10.95 -1.35
N ILE A 17 -14.48 11.32 -0.78
CA ILE A 17 -14.87 10.92 0.58
C ILE A 17 -15.10 9.41 0.67
N ILE A 18 -15.82 8.82 -0.30
CA ILE A 18 -16.09 7.38 -0.35
C ILE A 18 -14.79 6.58 -0.37
N ILE A 19 -13.79 7.01 -1.14
CA ILE A 19 -12.52 6.31 -1.25
C ILE A 19 -11.71 6.41 0.05
N VAL A 20 -11.66 7.59 0.70
CA VAL A 20 -10.99 7.73 2.00
C VAL A 20 -11.67 6.87 3.07
N PHE A 21 -13.01 6.82 3.07
CA PHE A 21 -13.76 5.96 3.98
C PHE A 21 -13.49 4.47 3.69
N ALA A 22 -13.46 4.06 2.41
CA ALA A 22 -13.14 2.68 2.02
C ALA A 22 -11.74 2.26 2.48
N ILE A 23 -10.74 3.15 2.32
CA ILE A 23 -9.38 2.90 2.84
C ILE A 23 -9.40 2.68 4.36
N GLY A 24 -10.00 3.60 5.10
CA GLY A 24 -9.95 3.58 6.57
C GLY A 24 -10.75 2.46 7.21
N SER A 25 -11.80 1.96 6.55
CA SER A 25 -12.71 0.93 7.10
C SER A 25 -12.38 -0.51 6.69
N ASP A 26 -11.39 -0.73 5.81
CA ASP A 26 -11.07 -2.06 5.23
C ASP A 26 -10.74 -3.13 6.29
N LEU A 27 -10.15 -2.74 7.41
CA LEU A 27 -9.71 -3.68 8.43
C LEU A 27 -10.82 -4.12 9.41
N PHE A 28 -12.00 -3.46 9.41
CA PHE A 28 -13.08 -3.79 10.35
C PHE A 28 -14.48 -3.85 9.72
N MET A 29 -14.61 -3.56 8.41
CA MET A 29 -15.85 -3.72 7.65
C MET A 29 -15.66 -4.75 6.53
N GLU A 30 -16.39 -5.86 6.55
CA GLU A 30 -16.13 -7.01 5.69
C GLU A 30 -16.25 -6.74 4.19
N ALA A 31 -17.43 -6.40 3.69
CA ALA A 31 -17.68 -6.25 2.25
C ALA A 31 -17.85 -4.80 1.79
N TYR A 32 -18.16 -3.90 2.72
CA TYR A 32 -18.51 -2.52 2.42
C TYR A 32 -17.40 -1.71 1.77
N PRO A 33 -16.13 -1.77 2.20
CA PRO A 33 -15.04 -1.02 1.58
C PRO A 33 -14.92 -1.31 0.09
N ARG A 34 -15.05 -2.57 -0.30
CA ARG A 34 -15.01 -2.99 -1.71
C ARG A 34 -16.19 -2.48 -2.51
N LYS A 35 -17.41 -2.52 -1.93
CA LYS A 35 -18.61 -1.98 -2.57
C LYS A 35 -18.48 -0.48 -2.80
N LEU A 36 -17.95 0.24 -1.81
CA LEU A 36 -17.67 1.68 -1.91
C LEU A 36 -16.61 1.99 -2.97
N PHE A 37 -15.55 1.20 -3.02
CA PHE A 37 -14.51 1.34 -4.04
C PHE A 37 -15.09 1.15 -5.46
N TYR A 38 -15.89 0.12 -5.70
CA TYR A 38 -16.58 -0.06 -6.97
C TYR A 38 -17.56 1.08 -7.26
N GLY A 39 -18.32 1.54 -6.27
CA GLY A 39 -19.18 2.72 -6.40
C GLY A 39 -18.41 3.95 -6.85
N GLY A 40 -17.27 4.23 -6.23
CA GLY A 40 -16.35 5.29 -6.64
C GLY A 40 -15.85 5.13 -8.09
N CYS A 41 -15.56 3.89 -8.51
CA CYS A 41 -15.15 3.61 -9.88
C CYS A 41 -16.27 3.89 -10.88
N TYR A 42 -17.49 3.41 -10.64
CA TYR A 42 -18.64 3.66 -11.51
C TYR A 42 -18.98 5.15 -11.62
N LEU A 43 -18.93 5.88 -10.50
CA LEU A 43 -19.10 7.33 -10.49
C LEU A 43 -17.99 8.05 -11.25
N SER A 44 -16.76 7.52 -11.24
CA SER A 44 -15.63 8.07 -12.00
C SER A 44 -15.80 7.85 -13.50
N ILE A 45 -16.25 6.67 -13.93
CA ILE A 45 -16.55 6.36 -15.32
C ILE A 45 -17.70 7.26 -15.81
N PHE A 46 -18.76 7.38 -15.02
CA PHE A 46 -19.86 8.32 -15.31
C PHE A 46 -19.35 9.76 -15.46
N GLY A 47 -18.47 10.19 -14.53
CA GLY A 47 -17.86 11.51 -14.58
C GLY A 47 -17.04 11.75 -15.84
N LEU A 48 -16.21 10.78 -16.27
CA LEU A 48 -15.40 10.86 -17.48
C LEU A 48 -16.26 10.98 -18.75
N ILE A 49 -17.29 10.15 -18.86
CA ILE A 49 -18.12 10.08 -20.08
C ILE A 49 -19.08 11.24 -20.17
N PHE A 50 -19.82 11.53 -19.11
CA PHE A 50 -20.96 12.47 -19.16
C PHE A 50 -20.63 13.86 -18.63
N LEU A 51 -19.74 14.00 -17.65
CA LEU A 51 -19.44 15.28 -17.01
C LEU A 51 -18.21 15.96 -17.60
N ASP A 52 -17.09 15.26 -17.71
CA ASP A 52 -15.84 15.80 -18.24
C ASP A 52 -15.76 15.69 -19.78
N ARG A 53 -16.37 14.64 -20.39
CA ARG A 53 -16.32 14.32 -21.83
C ARG A 53 -14.89 14.24 -22.37
N MET A 54 -13.93 13.88 -21.55
CA MET A 54 -12.50 13.78 -21.93
C MET A 54 -11.94 15.08 -22.57
N GLN A 55 -12.55 16.24 -22.23
CA GLN A 55 -12.11 17.53 -22.74
C GLN A 55 -10.64 17.79 -22.37
N ASN A 56 -9.90 18.36 -23.32
CA ASN A 56 -8.48 18.68 -23.14
C ASN A 56 -7.59 17.50 -22.66
N PHE A 57 -7.98 16.24 -22.96
CA PHE A 57 -7.23 15.05 -22.57
C PHE A 57 -5.75 15.12 -22.98
N ARG A 58 -5.48 15.38 -24.25
CA ARG A 58 -4.11 15.46 -24.77
C ARG A 58 -3.28 16.52 -24.04
N GLN A 59 -3.85 17.70 -23.82
CA GLN A 59 -3.17 18.80 -23.14
C GLN A 59 -2.91 18.47 -21.67
N TRP A 60 -3.88 17.81 -21.00
CA TRP A 60 -3.72 17.39 -19.63
C TRP A 60 -2.58 16.37 -19.49
N VAL A 61 -2.53 15.37 -20.38
CA VAL A 61 -1.45 14.35 -20.43
C VAL A 61 -0.08 15.01 -20.63
N LEU A 62 0.02 15.93 -21.60
CA LEU A 62 1.27 16.64 -21.88
C LEU A 62 1.76 17.48 -20.71
N ASN A 63 0.83 18.09 -19.95
CA ASN A 63 1.16 18.90 -18.77
C ASN A 63 1.48 18.08 -17.50
N ASN A 64 1.11 16.81 -17.47
CA ASN A 64 1.25 15.91 -16.31
C ASN A 64 1.89 14.56 -16.71
N ARG A 65 2.98 14.60 -17.49
CA ARG A 65 3.58 13.42 -18.13
C ARG A 65 3.95 12.33 -17.13
N ILE A 66 4.65 12.67 -16.04
CA ILE A 66 5.11 11.68 -15.07
C ILE A 66 3.94 11.12 -14.26
N ALA A 67 2.99 11.97 -13.84
CA ALA A 67 1.76 11.50 -13.19
C ALA A 67 0.98 10.54 -14.12
N THR A 68 0.85 10.88 -15.41
CA THR A 68 0.21 10.01 -16.41
C THR A 68 0.97 8.70 -16.59
N ALA A 69 2.29 8.75 -16.68
CA ALA A 69 3.13 7.55 -16.77
C ALA A 69 2.94 6.65 -15.52
N PHE A 70 2.83 7.26 -14.32
CA PHE A 70 2.58 6.51 -13.10
C PHE A 70 1.20 5.85 -13.08
N LEU A 71 0.16 6.56 -13.54
CA LEU A 71 -1.17 5.95 -13.70
C LEU A 71 -1.15 4.80 -14.70
N PHE A 72 -0.42 4.95 -15.80
CA PHE A 72 -0.23 3.87 -16.76
C PHE A 72 0.46 2.66 -16.13
N CYS A 73 1.48 2.86 -15.28
CA CYS A 73 2.14 1.77 -14.55
C CYS A 73 1.18 1.03 -13.61
N ILE A 74 0.26 1.73 -12.94
CA ILE A 74 -0.78 1.09 -12.10
C ILE A 74 -1.69 0.21 -12.96
N VAL A 75 -2.14 0.73 -14.10
CA VAL A 75 -2.98 -0.02 -15.04
C VAL A 75 -2.21 -1.21 -15.64
N LEU A 76 -0.96 -1.02 -16.02
CA LEU A 76 -0.08 -2.08 -16.55
C LEU A 76 0.11 -3.20 -15.53
N LEU A 77 0.37 -2.84 -14.26
CA LEU A 77 0.49 -3.79 -13.16
C LEU A 77 -0.82 -4.58 -12.95
N GLY A 78 -1.97 -3.91 -13.02
CA GLY A 78 -3.27 -4.58 -12.96
C GLY A 78 -3.51 -5.48 -14.19
N ALA A 79 -3.17 -5.02 -15.38
CA ALA A 79 -3.30 -5.76 -16.63
C ALA A 79 -2.43 -7.01 -16.65
N SER A 80 -1.18 -6.94 -16.17
CA SER A 80 -0.28 -8.11 -16.10
C SER A 80 -0.90 -9.24 -15.26
N LYS A 81 -1.54 -8.90 -14.15
CA LYS A 81 -2.24 -9.84 -13.27
C LYS A 81 -3.48 -10.43 -13.93
N LEU A 82 -4.29 -9.62 -14.60
CA LEU A 82 -5.47 -10.10 -15.34
C LEU A 82 -5.08 -11.00 -16.51
N ILE A 83 -4.11 -10.59 -17.32
CA ILE A 83 -3.62 -11.37 -18.46
C ILE A 83 -3.18 -12.75 -17.97
N TRP A 84 -2.32 -12.80 -16.92
CA TRP A 84 -1.89 -14.07 -16.35
C TRP A 84 -3.07 -14.94 -15.91
N SER A 85 -4.03 -14.39 -15.17
CA SER A 85 -5.17 -15.15 -14.62
C SER A 85 -6.11 -15.70 -15.70
N VAL A 86 -6.17 -15.05 -16.86
CA VAL A 86 -6.96 -15.48 -18.01
C VAL A 86 -6.19 -16.48 -18.89
N SER A 87 -4.86 -16.26 -19.05
CA SER A 87 -3.99 -17.13 -19.87
C SER A 87 -3.81 -18.53 -19.25
N PHE A 88 -3.93 -18.66 -17.92
CA PHE A 88 -3.80 -19.91 -17.18
C PHE A 88 -5.10 -20.22 -16.41
N PRO A 89 -6.19 -20.61 -17.12
CA PRO A 89 -7.52 -20.74 -16.53
C PRO A 89 -7.68 -21.96 -15.61
N SER A 90 -6.97 -23.06 -15.88
CA SER A 90 -7.05 -24.31 -15.12
C SER A 90 -5.92 -24.39 -14.10
N THR A 91 -6.28 -24.48 -12.83
CA THR A 91 -5.34 -24.69 -11.71
C THR A 91 -6.08 -25.31 -10.54
N SER A 92 -5.43 -26.19 -9.79
CA SER A 92 -5.94 -26.68 -8.51
C SER A 92 -5.84 -25.58 -7.42
N LEU A 93 -4.93 -24.61 -7.58
CA LEU A 93 -4.70 -23.48 -6.68
C LEU A 93 -5.59 -22.27 -7.06
N GLN A 94 -6.91 -22.47 -7.05
CA GLN A 94 -7.90 -21.47 -7.48
C GLN A 94 -7.83 -20.14 -6.71
N ASP A 95 -7.41 -20.16 -5.44
CA ASP A 95 -7.30 -18.96 -4.61
C ASP A 95 -6.26 -17.99 -5.15
N ILE A 96 -5.12 -18.50 -5.65
CA ILE A 96 -4.08 -17.68 -6.29
C ILE A 96 -4.68 -16.99 -7.52
N LYS A 97 -5.29 -17.76 -8.42
CA LYS A 97 -5.91 -17.23 -9.64
C LYS A 97 -6.96 -16.16 -9.33
N ASN A 98 -7.85 -16.45 -8.37
CA ASN A 98 -8.92 -15.53 -8.00
C ASN A 98 -8.36 -14.23 -7.40
N ASN A 99 -7.31 -14.31 -6.60
CA ASN A 99 -6.64 -13.14 -6.05
C ASN A 99 -5.97 -12.29 -7.14
N TYR A 100 -5.27 -12.92 -8.07
CA TYR A 100 -4.65 -12.21 -9.22
C TYR A 100 -5.70 -11.53 -10.09
N TYR A 101 -6.79 -12.22 -10.42
CA TYR A 101 -7.89 -11.67 -11.20
C TYR A 101 -8.56 -10.49 -10.48
N ALA A 102 -8.91 -10.67 -9.21
CA ALA A 102 -9.55 -9.62 -8.44
C ALA A 102 -8.61 -8.44 -8.16
N GLY A 103 -7.37 -8.70 -7.75
CA GLY A 103 -6.36 -7.67 -7.51
C GLY A 103 -6.02 -6.87 -8.76
N GLY A 104 -5.88 -7.55 -9.91
CA GLY A 104 -5.67 -6.89 -11.20
C GLY A 104 -6.80 -5.92 -11.57
N LYS A 105 -8.07 -6.33 -11.40
CA LYS A 105 -9.22 -5.44 -11.61
C LYS A 105 -9.19 -4.23 -10.69
N MET A 106 -8.87 -4.41 -9.40
CA MET A 106 -8.81 -3.31 -8.44
C MET A 106 -7.75 -2.26 -8.83
N LEU A 107 -6.58 -2.69 -9.28
CA LEU A 107 -5.53 -1.78 -9.73
C LEU A 107 -5.93 -1.01 -11.00
N ILE A 108 -6.55 -1.66 -11.99
CA ILE A 108 -7.06 -0.98 -13.19
C ILE A 108 -8.12 0.07 -12.82
N PHE A 109 -9.07 -0.30 -11.97
CA PHE A 109 -10.12 0.62 -11.50
C PHE A 109 -9.55 1.78 -10.69
N ALA A 110 -8.52 1.54 -9.87
CA ALA A 110 -7.80 2.60 -9.18
C ALA A 110 -7.15 3.57 -10.15
N GLY A 111 -6.51 3.07 -11.22
CA GLY A 111 -5.93 3.89 -12.27
C GLY A 111 -6.95 4.77 -13.00
N LEU A 112 -8.12 4.23 -13.34
CA LEU A 112 -9.22 4.98 -13.96
C LEU A 112 -9.79 6.06 -13.03
N MET A 113 -10.05 5.72 -11.76
CA MET A 113 -10.50 6.69 -10.76
C MET A 113 -9.47 7.79 -10.56
N ALA A 114 -8.19 7.42 -10.44
CA ALA A 114 -7.11 8.37 -10.25
C ALA A 114 -7.01 9.35 -11.42
N PHE A 115 -7.17 8.87 -12.66
CA PHE A 115 -7.20 9.73 -13.84
C PHE A 115 -8.31 10.79 -13.74
N TYR A 116 -9.55 10.37 -13.46
CA TYR A 116 -10.67 11.30 -13.35
C TYR A 116 -10.49 12.32 -12.22
N LEU A 117 -10.15 11.84 -11.02
CA LEU A 117 -10.01 12.73 -9.86
C LEU A 117 -8.80 13.66 -9.97
N LEU A 118 -7.68 13.22 -10.54
CA LEU A 118 -6.53 14.10 -10.78
C LEU A 118 -6.84 15.20 -11.79
N LYS A 119 -7.62 14.90 -12.84
CA LYS A 119 -8.06 15.89 -13.80
C LYS A 119 -8.99 16.91 -13.16
N SER A 120 -9.83 16.47 -12.21
CA SER A 120 -10.84 17.27 -11.53
C SER A 120 -10.43 17.70 -10.10
N VAL A 121 -9.13 17.62 -9.73
CA VAL A 121 -8.66 17.87 -8.36
C VAL A 121 -9.02 19.26 -7.83
N GLY A 122 -9.14 20.26 -8.70
CA GLY A 122 -9.55 21.61 -8.31
C GLY A 122 -11.02 21.74 -7.87
N GLU A 123 -11.82 20.70 -8.11
CA GLU A 123 -13.23 20.66 -7.70
C GLU A 123 -13.40 20.09 -6.27
N ILE A 124 -12.35 19.51 -5.69
CA ILE A 124 -12.40 19.00 -4.31
C ILE A 124 -12.41 20.19 -3.35
N SER A 125 -13.49 20.33 -2.60
CA SER A 125 -13.68 21.43 -1.66
C SER A 125 -12.73 21.35 -0.46
N HIS A 126 -12.40 22.50 0.12
CA HIS A 126 -11.59 22.53 1.34
C HIS A 126 -12.27 21.79 2.52
N THR A 127 -13.59 21.84 2.59
CA THR A 127 -14.40 21.09 3.56
C THR A 127 -14.23 19.59 3.38
N SER A 128 -14.24 19.08 2.13
CA SER A 128 -14.02 17.66 1.85
C SER A 128 -12.61 17.19 2.24
N TRP A 129 -11.59 18.04 2.04
CA TRP A 129 -10.23 17.73 2.53
C TRP A 129 -10.16 17.64 4.05
N LYS A 130 -10.79 18.59 4.77
CA LYS A 130 -10.86 18.56 6.25
C LYS A 130 -11.62 17.34 6.74
N PHE A 131 -12.75 17.05 6.13
CA PHE A 131 -13.57 15.89 6.48
C PHE A 131 -12.80 14.58 6.23
N ALA A 132 -12.11 14.44 5.10
CA ALA A 132 -11.28 13.28 4.78
C ALA A 132 -10.15 13.07 5.80
N ALA A 133 -9.47 14.13 6.23
CA ALA A 133 -8.44 14.04 7.27
C ALA A 133 -9.03 13.63 8.63
N GLY A 134 -10.16 14.22 9.03
CA GLY A 134 -10.84 13.90 10.27
C GLY A 134 -11.36 12.46 10.31
N ILE A 135 -12.06 12.03 9.25
CA ILE A 135 -12.59 10.67 9.17
C ILE A 135 -11.48 9.61 9.15
N SER A 136 -10.35 9.89 8.47
CA SER A 136 -9.20 8.98 8.46
C SER A 136 -8.62 8.76 9.87
N LEU A 137 -8.55 9.81 10.71
CA LEU A 137 -8.15 9.69 12.12
C LEU A 137 -9.16 8.89 12.94
N VAL A 138 -10.45 9.20 12.80
CA VAL A 138 -11.52 8.51 13.54
C VAL A 138 -11.53 7.02 13.20
N LEU A 139 -11.43 6.66 11.92
CA LEU A 139 -11.40 5.27 11.49
C LEU A 139 -10.15 4.54 12.02
N GLY A 140 -9.00 5.23 12.14
CA GLY A 140 -7.81 4.69 12.81
C GLY A 140 -8.07 4.35 14.28
N ILE A 141 -8.75 5.23 15.03
CA ILE A 141 -9.15 4.98 16.43
C ILE A 141 -10.13 3.80 16.52
N VAL A 142 -11.12 3.75 15.62
CA VAL A 142 -12.06 2.63 15.53
C VAL A 142 -11.34 1.31 15.27
N THR A 143 -10.32 1.31 14.41
CA THR A 143 -9.50 0.12 14.14
C THR A 143 -8.77 -0.35 15.41
N VAL A 144 -8.25 0.57 16.26
CA VAL A 144 -7.65 0.21 17.56
C VAL A 144 -8.66 -0.49 18.45
N TRP A 145 -9.89 0.00 18.50
CA TRP A 145 -10.96 -0.62 19.26
C TRP A 145 -11.24 -2.07 18.83
N PHE A 146 -11.36 -2.31 17.51
CA PHE A 146 -11.54 -3.67 17.00
C PHE A 146 -10.31 -4.56 17.25
N GLY A 147 -9.10 -4.00 17.13
CA GLY A 147 -7.86 -4.72 17.48
C GLY A 147 -7.82 -5.13 18.94
N TYR A 148 -8.26 -4.26 19.86
CA TYR A 148 -8.39 -4.60 21.27
C TYR A 148 -9.43 -5.71 21.52
N GLN A 149 -10.56 -5.68 20.81
CA GLN A 149 -11.57 -6.76 20.91
C GLN A 149 -11.01 -8.10 20.43
N ASP A 150 -10.20 -8.13 19.38
CA ASP A 150 -9.58 -9.37 18.89
C ASP A 150 -8.56 -9.92 19.91
N GLN A 151 -7.76 -9.05 20.55
CA GLN A 151 -6.88 -9.46 21.66
C GLN A 151 -7.68 -10.00 22.86
N ALA A 152 -8.78 -9.35 23.22
CA ALA A 152 -9.65 -9.80 24.32
C ALA A 152 -10.27 -11.19 24.05
N LYS A 153 -10.38 -11.60 22.79
CA LYS A 153 -10.78 -12.96 22.38
C LYS A 153 -9.65 -13.99 22.44
N GLY A 154 -8.46 -13.61 22.92
CA GLY A 154 -7.31 -14.49 23.08
C GLY A 154 -6.44 -14.65 21.81
N MET A 155 -6.54 -13.74 20.84
CA MET A 155 -5.64 -13.76 19.69
C MET A 155 -4.26 -13.21 20.08
N ASP A 156 -3.21 -14.02 19.97
CA ASP A 156 -1.82 -13.59 20.20
C ASP A 156 -1.40 -12.48 19.23
N ARG A 157 -1.84 -12.58 17.98
CA ARG A 157 -1.58 -11.62 16.92
C ARG A 157 -2.88 -11.24 16.23
N ILE A 158 -3.24 -9.95 16.29
CA ILE A 158 -4.46 -9.49 15.61
C ILE A 158 -4.28 -9.55 14.09
N LYS A 159 -5.33 -9.97 13.42
CA LYS A 159 -5.44 -9.90 11.94
C LYS A 159 -6.61 -9.03 11.48
N LEU A 160 -7.53 -8.69 12.40
CA LEU A 160 -8.77 -8.01 12.06
C LEU A 160 -9.53 -8.79 10.96
N LEU A 161 -10.03 -8.08 9.94
CA LEU A 161 -10.65 -8.72 8.77
C LEU A 161 -9.67 -9.06 7.63
N ALA A 162 -8.36 -8.89 7.84
CA ALA A 162 -7.36 -9.32 6.87
C ALA A 162 -7.10 -10.84 6.97
N ASP A 163 -6.59 -11.42 5.88
CA ASP A 163 -6.31 -12.86 5.81
C ASP A 163 -5.22 -13.28 6.80
N ALA A 164 -4.25 -12.38 7.06
CA ALA A 164 -3.13 -12.60 7.97
C ALA A 164 -2.78 -11.35 8.78
N ALA A 165 -2.14 -11.52 9.94
CA ALA A 165 -1.63 -10.42 10.75
C ALA A 165 -0.59 -9.56 10.00
N THR A 166 0.20 -10.17 9.09
CA THR A 166 1.12 -9.44 8.21
C THR A 166 0.39 -8.52 7.25
N THR A 167 -0.67 -9.00 6.62
CA THR A 167 -1.52 -8.21 5.72
C THR A 167 -2.16 -7.03 6.45
N ALA A 168 -2.72 -7.25 7.64
CA ALA A 168 -3.27 -6.17 8.48
C ALA A 168 -2.21 -5.12 8.79
N ALA A 169 -1.01 -5.54 9.19
CA ALA A 169 0.10 -4.64 9.51
C ALA A 169 0.51 -3.76 8.31
N TYR A 170 0.58 -4.33 7.12
CA TYR A 170 0.93 -3.57 5.91
C TYR A 170 -0.15 -2.55 5.56
N ILE A 171 -1.42 -2.91 5.67
CA ILE A 171 -2.54 -1.99 5.47
C ILE A 171 -2.47 -0.83 6.48
N ILE A 172 -2.17 -1.10 7.76
CA ILE A 172 -2.00 -0.07 8.81
C ILE A 172 -0.90 0.93 8.44
N VAL A 173 0.27 0.45 7.99
CA VAL A 173 1.38 1.34 7.55
C VAL A 173 0.92 2.22 6.39
N ILE A 174 0.27 1.64 5.39
CA ILE A 174 -0.20 2.36 4.20
C ILE A 174 -1.28 3.40 4.56
N GLN A 175 -2.26 3.03 5.39
CA GLN A 175 -3.30 3.94 5.88
C GLN A 175 -2.72 5.10 6.68
N SER A 176 -1.67 4.85 7.49
CA SER A 176 -0.99 5.91 8.23
C SER A 176 -0.36 6.97 7.30
N ILE A 177 0.24 6.54 6.20
CA ILE A 177 0.86 7.45 5.20
C ILE A 177 -0.22 8.31 4.50
N VAL A 178 -1.39 7.73 4.20
CA VAL A 178 -2.53 8.50 3.67
C VAL A 178 -3.00 9.54 4.68
N CYS A 179 -3.20 9.15 5.93
CA CYS A 179 -3.62 10.05 6.99
C CYS A 179 -2.62 11.20 7.18
N ILE A 180 -1.31 10.91 7.19
CA ILE A 180 -0.22 11.91 7.20
C ILE A 180 -0.36 12.87 6.03
N SER A 181 -0.58 12.37 4.81
CA SER A 181 -0.69 13.19 3.60
C SER A 181 -1.89 14.13 3.65
N LEU A 182 -3.03 13.65 4.15
CA LEU A 182 -4.24 14.44 4.35
C LEU A 182 -4.05 15.52 5.43
N ILE A 183 -3.46 15.17 6.58
CA ILE A 183 -3.16 16.11 7.67
C ILE A 183 -2.24 17.23 7.19
N LYS A 184 -1.15 16.88 6.51
CA LYS A 184 -0.20 17.87 5.97
C LYS A 184 -0.84 18.80 4.94
N LYS A 185 -1.87 18.34 4.26
CA LYS A 185 -2.64 19.12 3.29
C LYS A 185 -3.55 20.13 3.95
N VAL A 186 -4.17 19.76 5.06
CA VAL A 186 -5.23 20.53 5.72
C VAL A 186 -4.71 21.44 6.82
N ILE A 187 -3.75 20.97 7.63
CA ILE A 187 -3.26 21.67 8.81
C ILE A 187 -2.02 22.49 8.46
N LEU A 188 -2.19 23.80 8.34
CA LEU A 188 -1.10 24.74 8.03
C LEU A 188 -0.28 25.11 9.27
N ASN A 189 -0.89 25.19 10.44
CA ASN A 189 -0.19 25.50 11.70
C ASN A 189 0.75 24.35 12.07
N ASN A 190 2.03 24.67 12.26
CA ASN A 190 3.07 23.68 12.51
C ASN A 190 2.85 22.88 13.81
N LEU A 191 2.41 23.54 14.89
CA LEU A 191 2.17 22.86 16.17
C LEU A 191 1.02 21.86 16.07
N TYR A 192 -0.14 22.29 15.59
CA TYR A 192 -1.30 21.39 15.43
C TYR A 192 -1.01 20.27 14.46
N ARG A 193 -0.24 20.53 13.40
CA ARG A 193 0.19 19.49 12.45
C ARG A 193 1.04 18.43 13.13
N ILE A 194 2.05 18.83 13.91
CA ILE A 194 2.95 17.91 14.62
C ILE A 194 2.18 17.10 15.65
N LEU A 195 1.27 17.72 16.42
CA LEU A 195 0.41 17.01 17.37
C LEU A 195 -0.47 15.97 16.67
N SER A 196 -1.06 16.33 15.53
CA SER A 196 -1.86 15.38 14.73
C SER A 196 -1.03 14.24 14.17
N LEU A 197 0.20 14.51 13.69
CA LEU A 197 1.11 13.48 13.21
C LEU A 197 1.59 12.56 14.34
N ALA A 198 1.81 13.10 15.54
CA ALA A 198 2.11 12.30 16.73
C ALA A 198 0.93 11.39 17.13
N LEU A 199 -0.30 11.88 17.01
CA LEU A 199 -1.50 11.07 17.25
C LEU A 199 -1.59 9.90 16.26
N VAL A 200 -1.36 10.13 14.96
CA VAL A 200 -1.32 9.06 13.95
C VAL A 200 -0.21 8.05 14.27
N PHE A 201 0.95 8.53 14.70
CA PHE A 201 2.06 7.66 15.13
C PHE A 201 1.66 6.76 16.28
N ILE A 202 1.01 7.29 17.33
CA ILE A 202 0.55 6.54 18.49
C ILE A 202 -0.49 5.49 18.08
N ILE A 203 -1.52 5.88 17.34
CA ILE A 203 -2.59 4.99 16.86
C ILE A 203 -1.99 3.82 16.07
N SER A 204 -1.13 4.13 15.09
CA SER A 204 -0.53 3.10 14.24
C SER A 204 0.46 2.22 14.98
N SER A 205 1.23 2.77 15.94
CA SER A 205 2.13 2.00 16.80
C SER A 205 1.38 1.00 17.66
N CYS A 206 0.26 1.41 18.28
CA CYS A 206 -0.59 0.52 19.06
C CYS A 206 -1.06 -0.67 18.21
N LEU A 207 -1.59 -0.39 17.02
CA LEU A 207 -2.06 -1.44 16.11
C LEU A 207 -0.93 -2.37 15.65
N LEU A 208 0.23 -1.82 15.28
CA LEU A 208 1.38 -2.63 14.82
C LEU A 208 1.93 -3.52 15.93
N LEU A 209 1.94 -3.04 17.19
CA LEU A 209 2.31 -3.85 18.36
C LEU A 209 1.37 -5.04 18.56
N MET A 210 0.07 -4.87 18.27
CA MET A 210 -0.89 -5.96 18.36
C MET A 210 -0.73 -6.98 17.21
N THR A 211 -0.23 -6.57 16.03
CA THR A 211 0.03 -7.49 14.90
C THR A 211 1.34 -8.27 15.05
N GLU A 212 2.31 -7.75 15.80
CA GLU A 212 3.67 -8.27 15.98
C GLU A 212 4.41 -8.57 14.67
N THR A 213 4.17 -7.80 13.62
CA THR A 213 4.77 -8.00 12.30
C THR A 213 6.05 -7.21 12.15
N ARG A 214 7.22 -7.87 12.27
CA ARG A 214 8.56 -7.23 12.30
C ARG A 214 8.83 -6.34 11.08
N GLY A 215 8.56 -6.85 9.88
CA GLY A 215 8.80 -6.11 8.62
C GLY A 215 7.97 -4.82 8.52
N ALA A 216 6.69 -4.87 8.93
CA ALA A 216 5.83 -3.69 8.96
C ALA A 216 6.29 -2.69 10.02
N ILE A 217 6.66 -3.15 11.22
CA ILE A 217 7.18 -2.30 12.30
C ILE A 217 8.45 -1.59 11.85
N ALA A 218 9.43 -2.31 11.27
CA ALA A 218 10.66 -1.72 10.76
C ALA A 218 10.38 -0.67 9.68
N THR A 219 9.52 -0.99 8.71
CA THR A 219 9.11 -0.06 7.65
C THR A 219 8.44 1.19 8.23
N PHE A 220 7.54 1.02 9.18
CA PHE A 220 6.86 2.11 9.87
C PHE A 220 7.85 3.08 10.54
N PHE A 221 8.83 2.56 11.26
CA PHE A 221 9.86 3.41 11.88
C PHE A 221 10.70 4.17 10.86
N ILE A 222 11.10 3.52 9.76
CA ILE A 222 11.84 4.20 8.66
C ILE A 222 10.99 5.35 8.10
N VAL A 223 9.71 5.10 7.82
CA VAL A 223 8.77 6.10 7.31
C VAL A 223 8.65 7.29 8.26
N TYR A 224 8.43 7.01 9.55
CA TYR A 224 8.25 8.08 10.53
C TYR A 224 9.55 8.80 10.89
N PHE A 225 10.68 8.14 10.83
CA PHE A 225 11.99 8.79 10.98
C PHE A 225 12.22 9.82 9.86
N VAL A 226 12.01 9.45 8.60
CA VAL A 226 12.14 10.37 7.46
C VAL A 226 11.12 11.51 7.55
N LEU A 227 9.88 11.20 7.96
CA LEU A 227 8.86 12.22 8.19
C LEU A 227 9.27 13.19 9.29
N ALA A 228 9.73 12.70 10.43
CA ALA A 228 10.20 13.49 11.54
C ALA A 228 11.34 14.42 11.12
N CYS A 229 12.36 13.92 10.43
CA CYS A 229 13.45 14.74 9.89
C CYS A 229 12.94 15.86 8.96
N SER A 230 11.89 15.61 8.19
CA SER A 230 11.29 16.60 7.28
C SER A 230 10.47 17.69 7.99
N GLU A 231 9.79 17.34 9.08
CA GLU A 231 8.91 18.25 9.82
C GLU A 231 9.66 19.00 10.94
N LEU A 232 10.60 18.35 11.63
CA LEU A 232 11.38 18.95 12.70
C LEU A 232 12.21 20.13 12.22
N ARG A 233 12.71 20.12 10.96
CA ARG A 233 13.41 21.26 10.35
C ARG A 233 12.58 22.56 10.30
N LYS A 234 11.25 22.47 10.48
CA LYS A 234 10.32 23.61 10.40
C LYS A 234 9.95 24.19 11.75
N ILE A 235 10.45 23.61 12.85
CA ILE A 235 10.12 24.01 14.22
C ILE A 235 11.38 24.35 15.03
N LYS A 236 11.18 25.06 16.14
CA LYS A 236 12.27 25.43 17.07
C LYS A 236 12.88 24.18 17.70
N VAL A 237 14.20 24.17 17.86
CA VAL A 237 14.98 23.04 18.39
C VAL A 237 14.45 22.51 19.75
N ARG A 238 13.89 23.35 20.59
CA ARG A 238 13.30 22.94 21.88
C ARG A 238 12.21 21.84 21.75
N TYR A 239 11.50 21.77 20.62
CA TYR A 239 10.48 20.75 20.38
C TYR A 239 11.06 19.43 19.85
N TRP A 240 12.33 19.45 19.38
CA TRP A 240 13.03 18.25 18.97
C TRP A 240 13.20 17.28 20.13
N PHE A 241 13.57 17.82 21.31
CA PHE A 241 13.75 16.99 22.50
C PHE A 241 12.47 16.22 22.85
N LEU A 242 11.32 16.90 22.82
CA LEU A 242 10.04 16.25 23.07
C LEU A 242 9.71 15.16 22.02
N ALA A 243 9.94 15.44 20.74
CA ALA A 243 9.71 14.48 19.67
C ALA A 243 10.62 13.25 19.81
N VAL A 244 11.91 13.45 20.07
CA VAL A 244 12.88 12.37 20.31
C VAL A 244 12.50 11.58 21.55
N LEU A 245 12.11 12.22 22.65
CA LEU A 245 11.67 11.55 23.88
C LEU A 245 10.47 10.64 23.62
N VAL A 246 9.44 11.15 22.95
CA VAL A 246 8.24 10.35 22.59
C VAL A 246 8.61 9.15 21.71
N MET A 247 9.44 9.38 20.68
CA MET A 247 9.91 8.31 19.80
C MET A 247 10.74 7.26 20.54
N SER A 248 11.58 7.69 21.50
CA SER A 248 12.41 6.78 22.31
C SER A 248 11.58 5.94 23.27
N VAL A 249 10.60 6.55 23.93
CA VAL A 249 9.71 5.82 24.88
C VAL A 249 8.90 4.76 24.13
N ILE A 250 8.27 5.15 23.02
CA ILE A 250 7.48 4.20 22.22
C ILE A 250 8.39 3.15 21.57
N GLY A 251 9.53 3.58 21.00
CA GLY A 251 10.51 2.68 20.40
C GLY A 251 11.10 1.68 21.41
N GLY A 252 11.38 2.14 22.64
CA GLY A 252 11.82 1.28 23.74
C GLY A 252 10.78 0.26 24.14
N GLY A 253 9.51 0.66 24.27
CA GLY A 253 8.41 -0.26 24.54
C GLY A 253 8.21 -1.33 23.45
N ILE A 254 8.36 -0.91 22.19
CA ILE A 254 8.32 -1.84 21.05
C ILE A 254 9.51 -2.79 21.09
N ALA A 255 10.74 -2.27 21.29
CA ALA A 255 11.95 -3.09 21.36
C ALA A 255 11.84 -4.14 22.47
N TYR A 256 11.34 -3.77 23.63
CA TYR A 256 11.09 -4.71 24.74
C TYR A 256 10.12 -5.83 24.33
N LYS A 257 8.98 -5.48 23.72
CA LYS A 257 7.97 -6.48 23.31
C LYS A 257 8.47 -7.41 22.21
N ILE A 258 9.32 -6.94 21.29
CA ILE A 258 9.84 -7.76 20.19
C ILE A 258 11.21 -8.39 20.49
N GLN A 259 11.81 -8.15 21.68
CA GLN A 259 13.13 -8.68 22.04
C GLN A 259 13.26 -10.18 21.80
N LYS A 260 12.30 -10.97 22.28
CA LYS A 260 12.28 -12.43 22.07
C LYS A 260 12.35 -12.77 20.57
N ARG A 261 11.63 -12.05 19.74
CA ARG A 261 11.60 -12.29 18.29
C ARG A 261 12.89 -11.87 17.57
N ILE A 262 13.67 -10.96 18.16
CA ILE A 262 15.02 -10.60 17.66
C ILE A 262 15.97 -11.76 17.98
N VAL A 263 15.90 -12.31 19.18
CA VAL A 263 16.69 -13.50 19.58
C VAL A 263 16.34 -14.68 18.67
N ASP A 264 15.03 -14.98 18.49
CA ASP A 264 14.58 -16.04 17.57
C ASP A 264 15.13 -15.84 16.14
N ALA A 265 15.20 -14.57 15.66
CA ALA A 265 15.74 -14.28 14.34
C ALA A 265 17.25 -14.58 14.25
N TYR A 266 18.00 -14.25 15.30
CA TYR A 266 19.42 -14.53 15.38
C TYR A 266 19.69 -16.05 15.40
N GLU A 267 18.95 -16.80 16.22
CA GLU A 267 19.01 -18.26 16.26
C GLU A 267 18.68 -18.89 14.90
N ASN A 268 17.65 -18.39 14.21
CA ASN A 268 17.29 -18.85 12.88
C ASN A 268 18.42 -18.63 11.85
N ILE A 269 19.19 -17.53 11.96
CA ILE A 269 20.34 -17.26 11.10
C ILE A 269 21.45 -18.26 11.40
N GLN A 270 21.75 -18.56 12.68
CA GLN A 270 22.73 -19.56 13.07
C GLN A 270 22.36 -20.97 12.58
N GLN A 271 21.07 -21.34 12.69
CA GLN A 271 20.57 -22.61 12.18
C GLN A 271 20.73 -22.70 10.67
N LEU A 272 20.45 -21.64 9.92
CA LEU A 272 20.65 -21.59 8.48
C LEU A 272 22.14 -21.77 8.10
N GLN A 273 23.07 -21.16 8.85
CA GLN A 273 24.50 -21.34 8.66
C GLN A 273 24.94 -22.81 8.91
N ASN A 274 24.23 -23.50 9.80
CA ASN A 274 24.45 -24.94 10.09
C ASN A 274 23.64 -25.86 9.14
N ASN A 275 23.26 -25.38 7.95
CA ASN A 275 22.47 -26.09 6.94
C ASN A 275 21.07 -26.55 7.41
N ASN A 276 20.53 -25.99 8.50
CA ASN A 276 19.17 -26.23 8.92
C ASN A 276 18.29 -25.07 8.39
N ALA A 277 17.67 -25.28 7.23
CA ALA A 277 16.78 -24.31 6.60
C ALA A 277 15.31 -24.41 7.05
N ASP A 278 14.98 -25.34 7.95
CA ASP A 278 13.60 -25.57 8.41
C ASP A 278 13.22 -24.66 9.58
N THR A 279 13.42 -23.37 9.37
CA THR A 279 13.08 -22.27 10.29
C THR A 279 12.33 -21.17 9.54
N SER A 280 11.69 -20.26 10.24
CA SER A 280 10.92 -19.17 9.61
C SER A 280 11.75 -18.29 8.65
N LEU A 281 13.02 -17.98 8.99
CA LEU A 281 13.92 -17.23 8.11
C LEU A 281 14.57 -18.14 7.05
N GLY A 282 14.94 -19.35 7.43
CA GLY A 282 15.51 -20.35 6.52
C GLY A 282 14.52 -20.69 5.41
N ALA A 283 13.25 -20.95 5.75
CA ALA A 283 12.22 -21.23 4.78
C ALA A 283 12.04 -20.06 3.77
N ARG A 284 12.12 -18.79 4.21
CA ARG A 284 12.07 -17.63 3.29
C ARG A 284 13.24 -17.58 2.34
N TYR A 285 14.46 -17.87 2.82
CA TYR A 285 15.64 -17.95 1.97
C TYR A 285 15.46 -19.05 0.90
N VAL A 286 15.01 -20.23 1.33
CA VAL A 286 14.73 -21.37 0.43
C VAL A 286 13.65 -21.01 -0.60
N MET A 287 12.60 -20.32 -0.18
CA MET A 287 11.53 -19.86 -1.08
C MET A 287 12.02 -18.86 -2.11
N LEU A 288 12.90 -17.91 -1.73
CA LEU A 288 13.48 -16.95 -2.68
C LEU A 288 14.32 -17.66 -3.74
N ASP A 289 15.20 -18.61 -3.33
CA ASP A 289 16.03 -19.36 -4.27
C ASP A 289 15.18 -20.25 -5.19
N ALA A 290 14.22 -20.98 -4.64
CA ALA A 290 13.31 -21.82 -5.41
C ALA A 290 12.45 -20.98 -6.38
N GLY A 291 11.95 -19.83 -5.93
CA GLY A 291 11.17 -18.91 -6.75
C GLY A 291 11.98 -18.39 -7.95
N PHE A 292 13.24 -18.03 -7.71
CA PHE A 292 14.14 -17.61 -8.78
C PHE A 292 14.48 -18.76 -9.74
N HIS A 293 14.67 -19.98 -9.21
CA HIS A 293 14.92 -21.17 -10.03
C HIS A 293 13.74 -21.44 -10.98
N VAL A 294 12.50 -21.52 -10.47
CA VAL A 294 11.34 -21.81 -11.32
C VAL A 294 11.00 -20.69 -12.29
N ALA A 295 11.30 -19.44 -11.93
CA ALA A 295 11.14 -18.30 -12.82
C ALA A 295 12.09 -18.37 -14.02
N LYS A 296 13.33 -18.82 -13.85
CA LYS A 296 14.28 -19.06 -14.94
C LYS A 296 13.83 -20.15 -15.90
N ILE A 297 13.17 -21.20 -15.39
CA ILE A 297 12.64 -22.28 -16.23
C ILE A 297 11.48 -21.79 -17.10
N SER A 298 10.68 -20.85 -16.60
CA SER A 298 9.50 -20.31 -17.30
C SER A 298 9.49 -18.78 -17.35
N PRO A 299 10.40 -18.16 -18.13
CA PRO A 299 10.60 -16.70 -18.14
C PRO A 299 9.41 -15.92 -18.69
N PHE A 300 8.49 -16.56 -19.41
CA PHE A 300 7.28 -15.95 -19.96
C PHE A 300 6.03 -16.22 -19.13
N GLY A 301 6.20 -16.83 -17.95
CA GLY A 301 5.12 -17.17 -17.05
C GLY A 301 4.70 -18.64 -17.14
N GLN A 302 3.93 -19.06 -16.13
CA GLN A 302 3.43 -20.44 -15.99
C GLN A 302 2.18 -20.47 -15.12
N ASP A 303 1.45 -21.58 -15.15
CA ASP A 303 0.35 -21.82 -14.23
C ASP A 303 0.83 -22.07 -12.78
N ALA A 304 -0.08 -21.91 -11.84
CA ALA A 304 0.24 -22.02 -10.43
C ALA A 304 0.62 -23.45 -9.99
N ASP A 305 0.03 -24.48 -10.61
CA ASP A 305 0.34 -25.87 -10.29
C ASP A 305 1.73 -26.26 -10.75
N ARG A 306 2.11 -25.87 -11.98
CA ARG A 306 3.46 -26.09 -12.50
C ARG A 306 4.50 -25.38 -11.67
N ARG A 307 4.25 -24.12 -11.31
CA ARG A 307 5.11 -23.37 -10.38
C ARG A 307 5.32 -24.11 -9.08
N TYR A 308 4.22 -24.55 -8.45
CA TYR A 308 4.27 -25.27 -7.18
C TYR A 308 5.05 -26.58 -7.28
N ASN A 309 4.76 -27.41 -8.30
CA ASN A 309 5.42 -28.71 -8.46
C ASN A 309 6.92 -28.56 -8.70
N ASN A 310 7.33 -27.67 -9.60
CA ASN A 310 8.75 -27.43 -9.89
C ASN A 310 9.49 -26.88 -8.66
N ALA A 311 8.88 -25.94 -7.92
CA ALA A 311 9.48 -25.39 -6.72
C ALA A 311 9.59 -26.45 -5.60
N LYS A 312 8.54 -27.25 -5.41
CA LYS A 312 8.52 -28.34 -4.44
C LYS A 312 9.64 -29.36 -4.72
N GLU A 313 9.76 -29.80 -5.96
CA GLU A 313 10.81 -30.73 -6.36
C GLU A 313 12.20 -30.16 -6.07
N TYR A 314 12.47 -28.93 -6.50
CA TYR A 314 13.74 -28.25 -6.23
C TYR A 314 14.05 -28.12 -4.73
N ILE A 315 13.07 -27.72 -3.92
CA ILE A 315 13.26 -27.59 -2.47
C ILE A 315 13.56 -28.93 -1.81
N LEU A 316 12.82 -29.99 -2.18
CA LEU A 316 13.04 -31.32 -1.59
C LEU A 316 14.39 -31.93 -1.97
N GLN A 317 14.85 -31.70 -3.21
CA GLN A 317 16.15 -32.18 -3.67
C GLN A 317 17.31 -31.43 -2.99
N LYS A 318 17.23 -30.09 -2.90
CA LYS A 318 18.35 -29.25 -2.47
C LYS A 318 18.38 -28.97 -0.97
N TYR A 319 17.22 -28.65 -0.37
CA TYR A 319 17.13 -28.11 1.00
C TYR A 319 16.46 -29.06 2.01
N LYS A 320 15.62 -29.97 1.54
CA LYS A 320 14.81 -30.86 2.39
C LYS A 320 14.00 -30.12 3.45
N SER A 321 13.44 -28.92 3.12
CA SER A 321 12.66 -28.09 4.05
C SER A 321 11.15 -28.28 3.85
N PRO A 322 10.45 -29.05 4.72
CA PRO A 322 9.02 -29.22 4.69
C PRO A 322 8.25 -27.90 4.91
N GLU A 323 8.77 -27.02 5.75
CA GLU A 323 8.17 -25.72 6.04
C GLU A 323 8.11 -24.84 4.78
N ALA A 324 9.21 -24.76 4.03
CA ALA A 324 9.21 -24.02 2.76
C ALA A 324 8.20 -24.62 1.77
N VAL A 325 8.14 -25.96 1.65
CA VAL A 325 7.15 -26.64 0.78
C VAL A 325 5.72 -26.32 1.18
N ARG A 326 5.42 -26.25 2.47
CA ARG A 326 4.07 -25.92 2.99
C ARG A 326 3.65 -24.51 2.59
N VAL A 327 4.58 -23.55 2.55
CA VAL A 327 4.27 -22.14 2.33
C VAL A 327 4.24 -21.76 0.85
N ILE A 328 5.07 -22.37 -0.01
CA ILE A 328 5.13 -22.02 -1.45
C ILE A 328 3.82 -22.27 -2.22
N GLN A 329 2.91 -23.06 -1.64
CA GLN A 329 1.56 -23.20 -2.24
C GLN A 329 0.80 -21.87 -2.31
N TYR A 330 1.13 -20.89 -1.45
CA TYR A 330 0.50 -19.58 -1.42
C TYR A 330 1.32 -18.56 -2.22
N HIS A 331 2.57 -18.29 -1.82
CA HIS A 331 3.47 -17.30 -2.45
C HIS A 331 4.91 -17.44 -1.96
N PHE A 332 5.85 -16.77 -2.65
CA PHE A 332 7.29 -16.80 -2.34
C PHE A 332 7.77 -15.71 -1.37
N HIS A 333 6.90 -15.00 -0.68
CA HIS A 333 7.25 -13.92 0.27
C HIS A 333 8.19 -12.83 -0.29
N ASN A 334 8.10 -12.55 -1.58
CA ASN A 334 8.77 -11.44 -2.23
C ASN A 334 8.01 -11.04 -3.48
N GLU A 335 7.62 -9.79 -3.60
CA GLU A 335 6.75 -9.30 -4.69
C GLU A 335 7.36 -9.49 -6.07
N ILE A 336 8.67 -9.26 -6.21
CA ILE A 336 9.38 -9.38 -7.50
C ILE A 336 9.49 -10.85 -7.90
N ILE A 337 9.93 -11.71 -6.98
CA ILE A 337 10.08 -13.16 -7.23
C ILE A 337 8.71 -13.81 -7.49
N GLU A 338 7.69 -13.43 -6.75
CA GLU A 338 6.34 -13.91 -6.98
C GLU A 338 5.84 -13.54 -8.39
N SER A 339 5.98 -12.27 -8.77
CA SER A 339 5.59 -11.81 -10.11
C SER A 339 6.39 -12.49 -11.21
N PHE A 340 7.70 -12.73 -10.98
CA PHE A 340 8.55 -13.43 -11.95
C PHE A 340 8.15 -14.89 -12.10
N SER A 341 7.89 -15.57 -10.99
CA SER A 341 7.60 -17.02 -11.00
C SER A 341 6.26 -17.38 -11.65
N LEU A 342 5.28 -16.49 -11.66
CA LEU A 342 3.96 -16.71 -12.26
C LEU A 342 3.80 -15.98 -13.59
N GLN A 343 4.04 -14.66 -13.61
CA GLN A 343 3.77 -13.79 -14.75
C GLN A 343 4.97 -13.63 -15.68
N GLY A 344 6.13 -14.16 -15.28
CA GLY A 344 7.38 -14.03 -16.04
C GLY A 344 7.91 -12.59 -16.07
N LEU A 345 8.69 -12.29 -17.08
CA LEU A 345 9.30 -10.97 -17.30
C LEU A 345 8.27 -9.84 -17.36
N PHE A 346 7.08 -10.09 -17.93
CA PHE A 346 6.04 -9.07 -18.01
C PHE A 346 5.56 -8.61 -16.63
N GLY A 347 5.38 -9.56 -15.70
CA GLY A 347 5.05 -9.24 -14.32
C GLY A 347 6.14 -8.44 -13.60
N VAL A 348 7.40 -8.89 -13.71
CA VAL A 348 8.55 -8.19 -13.10
C VAL A 348 8.69 -6.77 -13.62
N VAL A 349 8.66 -6.59 -14.93
CA VAL A 349 8.78 -5.27 -15.56
C VAL A 349 7.66 -4.34 -15.08
N SER A 350 6.42 -4.85 -14.96
CA SER A 350 5.29 -4.04 -14.47
C SER A 350 5.48 -3.58 -13.03
N VAL A 351 6.00 -4.43 -12.14
CA VAL A 351 6.30 -4.10 -10.73
C VAL A 351 7.45 -3.10 -10.63
N ILE A 352 8.55 -3.34 -11.36
CA ILE A 352 9.72 -2.46 -11.35
C ILE A 352 9.37 -1.07 -11.90
N LEU A 353 8.63 -1.00 -13.02
CA LEU A 353 8.17 0.27 -13.57
C LEU A 353 7.26 1.01 -12.60
N PHE A 354 6.35 0.33 -11.91
CA PHE A 354 5.52 0.94 -10.89
C PHE A 354 6.37 1.60 -9.79
N TYR A 355 7.41 0.94 -9.29
CA TYR A 355 8.29 1.50 -8.27
C TYR A 355 9.16 2.65 -8.80
N ILE A 356 9.82 2.47 -9.95
CA ILE A 356 10.71 3.50 -10.52
C ILE A 356 9.94 4.76 -10.88
N ILE A 357 8.82 4.63 -11.60
CA ILE A 357 8.01 5.79 -12.02
C ILE A 357 7.31 6.41 -10.81
N GLY A 358 6.93 5.62 -9.78
CA GLY A 358 6.40 6.14 -8.53
C GLY A 358 7.41 6.99 -7.76
N ILE A 359 8.68 6.55 -7.68
CA ILE A 359 9.78 7.36 -7.14
C ILE A 359 9.97 8.63 -7.98
N ALA A 360 10.09 8.51 -9.29
CA ALA A 360 10.24 9.67 -10.18
C ALA A 360 9.06 10.65 -10.04
N ALA A 361 7.84 10.14 -9.93
CA ALA A 361 6.66 10.95 -9.67
C ALA A 361 6.71 11.70 -8.34
N SER A 362 7.39 11.18 -7.32
CA SER A 362 7.53 11.86 -6.05
C SER A 362 8.47 13.08 -6.10
N PHE A 363 9.37 13.15 -7.08
CA PHE A 363 10.32 14.27 -7.27
C PHE A 363 9.87 15.30 -8.31
N GLU A 364 8.79 15.05 -9.07
CA GLU A 364 8.33 16.01 -10.08
C GLU A 364 7.90 17.34 -9.44
N LYS A 365 8.44 18.49 -9.92
CA LYS A 365 8.16 19.88 -9.49
C LYS A 365 8.56 20.19 -8.04
N LYS A 366 8.05 19.46 -7.07
CA LYS A 366 8.38 19.52 -5.62
C LYS A 366 8.30 18.14 -5.03
N ILE A 367 9.17 17.85 -4.07
CA ILE A 367 9.20 16.56 -3.39
C ILE A 367 7.84 16.31 -2.71
N ASN A 368 7.13 15.31 -3.17
CA ASN A 368 5.97 14.76 -2.48
C ASN A 368 6.44 13.67 -1.50
N ILE A 369 6.78 14.08 -0.29
CA ILE A 369 7.25 13.16 0.75
C ILE A 369 6.23 12.03 1.00
N GLY A 370 4.92 12.30 0.96
CA GLY A 370 3.90 11.28 1.13
C GLY A 370 4.00 10.16 0.08
N LEU A 371 4.15 10.53 -1.20
CA LEU A 371 4.31 9.54 -2.28
C LEU A 371 5.63 8.79 -2.17
N LEU A 372 6.73 9.50 -1.87
CA LEU A 372 8.03 8.86 -1.69
C LEU A 372 7.99 7.83 -0.57
N LEU A 373 7.47 8.19 0.61
CA LEU A 373 7.34 7.30 1.76
C LEU A 373 6.43 6.11 1.46
N PHE A 374 5.36 6.34 0.70
CA PHE A 374 4.44 5.28 0.29
C PHE A 374 5.13 4.25 -0.63
N ILE A 375 5.85 4.70 -1.66
CA ILE A 375 6.56 3.79 -2.57
C ILE A 375 7.71 3.07 -1.84
N VAL A 376 8.47 3.77 -1.00
CA VAL A 376 9.53 3.15 -0.18
C VAL A 376 8.93 2.10 0.77
N ALA A 377 7.81 2.39 1.41
CA ALA A 377 7.13 1.42 2.26
C ALA A 377 6.70 0.17 1.47
N LEU A 378 6.13 0.33 0.27
CA LEU A 378 5.76 -0.80 -0.58
C LEU A 378 6.98 -1.63 -1.01
N ILE A 379 8.11 -1.01 -1.33
CA ILE A 379 9.36 -1.71 -1.68
C ILE A 379 9.87 -2.52 -0.49
N LEU A 380 9.95 -1.91 0.71
CA LEU A 380 10.46 -2.57 1.91
C LEU A 380 9.56 -3.75 2.35
N MET A 381 8.26 -3.55 2.34
CA MET A 381 7.29 -4.60 2.67
C MET A 381 7.25 -5.68 1.59
N GLY A 382 7.27 -5.30 0.31
CA GLY A 382 7.29 -6.21 -0.83
C GLY A 382 8.58 -7.04 -0.96
N ALA A 383 9.69 -6.58 -0.35
CA ALA A 383 10.92 -7.38 -0.24
C ALA A 383 10.78 -8.56 0.74
N THR A 384 9.83 -8.50 1.67
CA THR A 384 9.65 -9.53 2.73
C THR A 384 8.32 -10.28 2.63
N ASP A 385 7.42 -9.83 1.74
CA ASP A 385 6.10 -10.45 1.54
C ASP A 385 5.52 -10.04 0.16
N VAL A 386 4.29 -10.48 -0.13
CA VAL A 386 3.60 -10.17 -1.37
C VAL A 386 2.35 -9.34 -1.08
N LEU A 387 2.35 -8.08 -1.54
CA LEU A 387 1.31 -7.09 -1.22
C LEU A 387 0.27 -6.94 -2.33
N LEU A 388 0.71 -7.00 -3.58
CA LEU A 388 -0.09 -6.60 -4.74
C LEU A 388 -0.98 -7.71 -5.30
N ILE A 389 -0.92 -8.92 -4.74
CA ILE A 389 -1.72 -10.05 -5.22
C ILE A 389 -3.09 -10.06 -4.56
N GLN A 390 -3.13 -9.94 -3.23
CA GLN A 390 -4.37 -10.09 -2.48
C GLN A 390 -5.35 -8.99 -2.86
N ARG A 391 -6.61 -9.36 -3.08
CA ARG A 391 -7.67 -8.45 -3.51
C ARG A 391 -7.81 -7.22 -2.63
N ASN A 392 -7.82 -7.37 -1.31
CA ASN A 392 -8.02 -6.26 -0.37
C ASN A 392 -6.82 -5.33 -0.36
N THR A 393 -5.59 -5.86 -0.28
CA THR A 393 -4.38 -5.03 -0.32
C THR A 393 -4.21 -4.31 -1.65
N ALA A 394 -4.51 -4.95 -2.78
CA ALA A 394 -4.47 -4.30 -4.08
C ALA A 394 -5.47 -3.13 -4.18
N MET A 395 -6.68 -3.29 -3.63
CA MET A 395 -7.66 -2.21 -3.51
C MET A 395 -7.14 -1.05 -2.66
N VAL A 396 -6.65 -1.35 -1.45
CA VAL A 396 -6.15 -0.32 -0.52
C VAL A 396 -4.95 0.40 -1.13
N ILE A 397 -3.97 -0.32 -1.71
CA ILE A 397 -2.79 0.25 -2.36
C ILE A 397 -3.20 1.17 -3.52
N GLY A 398 -4.11 0.72 -4.38
CA GLY A 398 -4.62 1.54 -5.49
C GLY A 398 -5.34 2.80 -5.01
N ALA A 399 -6.23 2.68 -4.03
CA ALA A 399 -6.96 3.80 -3.43
C ALA A 399 -6.02 4.78 -2.70
N CYS A 400 -5.03 4.27 -1.94
CA CYS A 400 -4.04 5.11 -1.25
C CYS A 400 -3.15 5.87 -2.24
N THR A 401 -2.69 5.20 -3.30
CA THR A 401 -1.95 5.85 -4.38
C THR A 401 -2.72 7.04 -4.95
N LEU A 402 -4.01 6.86 -5.23
CA LEU A 402 -4.90 7.91 -5.71
C LEU A 402 -4.94 9.08 -4.73
N VAL A 403 -5.25 8.85 -3.45
CA VAL A 403 -5.39 9.93 -2.45
C VAL A 403 -4.08 10.70 -2.28
N ILE A 404 -2.93 10.02 -2.22
CA ILE A 404 -1.61 10.65 -2.08
C ILE A 404 -1.26 11.50 -3.31
N LEU A 405 -1.60 11.03 -4.51
CA LEU A 405 -1.44 11.80 -5.75
C LEU A 405 -2.31 13.06 -5.77
N LEU A 406 -3.54 12.98 -5.29
CA LEU A 406 -4.44 14.14 -5.17
C LEU A 406 -3.88 15.20 -4.21
N CYS A 407 -3.30 14.79 -3.09
CA CYS A 407 -2.66 15.70 -2.14
C CYS A 407 -1.57 16.54 -2.81
N ARG A 408 -0.79 15.94 -3.73
CA ARG A 408 0.26 16.62 -4.49
C ARG A 408 -0.27 17.66 -5.48
N ASN A 409 -1.20 17.29 -6.34
CA ASN A 409 -1.67 18.13 -7.44
C ASN A 409 -2.45 19.38 -6.98
N TYR A 410 -3.12 19.27 -5.85
CA TYR A 410 -3.83 20.41 -5.28
C TYR A 410 -2.88 21.57 -4.94
N ASP A 411 -1.70 21.31 -4.38
CA ASP A 411 -0.71 22.35 -4.04
C ASP A 411 -0.20 23.12 -5.26
N ALA A 412 -0.05 22.46 -6.39
CA ALA A 412 0.39 23.10 -7.62
C ALA A 412 -0.66 24.06 -8.22
N LYS A 413 -1.95 23.77 -8.05
CA LYS A 413 -3.06 24.56 -8.60
C LYS A 413 -3.37 25.79 -7.74
N ASN A 414 -3.37 25.67 -6.42
CA ASN A 414 -3.64 26.80 -5.52
C ASN A 414 -2.57 27.91 -5.58
N LYS A 415 -1.31 27.55 -5.86
CA LYS A 415 -0.25 28.57 -6.03
C LYS A 415 -0.40 29.38 -7.31
N ARG A 416 -1.06 28.85 -8.34
CA ARG A 416 -1.34 29.62 -9.58
C ARG A 416 -2.50 30.60 -9.40
N VAL A 417 -3.49 30.27 -8.57
CA VAL A 417 -4.63 31.16 -8.28
C VAL A 417 -4.21 32.32 -7.37
N ASN A 418 -3.38 32.06 -6.35
CA ASN A 418 -2.90 33.09 -5.44
C ASN A 418 -1.77 33.99 -6.02
N ASN A 419 -1.24 33.67 -7.20
CA ASN A 419 -0.27 34.51 -7.92
C ASN A 419 -0.92 35.27 -9.10
N SER A 420 -2.23 35.16 -9.28
CA SER A 420 -3.02 35.87 -10.30
C SER A 420 -3.96 36.94 -9.69
N ASP A 421 -3.92 37.12 -8.37
CA ASP A 421 -4.54 38.22 -7.63
C ASP A 421 -3.42 39.18 -7.11
#